data_d32a71480128b3c6f46d1382cf521eda
#
_entry.id   d32a71480128b3c6f46d1382cf521eda
#
_cell.length_a   1.000
_cell.length_b   1.000
_cell.length_c   1.000
_cell.angle_alpha   90.00
_cell.angle_beta   90.00
_cell.angle_gamma   90.00
#
_symmetry.space_group_name_H-M   'P 1'
#
loop_
_entity.id
_entity.type
_entity.pdbx_description
1 polymer ?
#
loop_
_entity_poly.entity_id
_entity_poly.type
_entity_poly.pdbx_seq_one_letter_code
_entity_poly.pdbx_strand_id
1 'polypeptide(L)'
;MKRTIAIVAGGDSSEHDVSMRSAEGILSFMDKEKYDCYVVEIKQGNWNAYDTDGTTYPVSRADFSFDTPDGRREFDFAYITIHGTPGENGILQGYFDLIHLPYSTSGVLVEAMTFDKYVLNNYLRGFGINVADSILLRRGEAYDEEAIAKRIGMPCFVKPAADGSSFGVSKVKEADQLAPALRVAFMEAEEAMVEGFMDGVEISQGIYKTADKSVVFPATEVVTSNEFFDYDAKYNGQVQEITPARLAPETAKKVAETTSRIYDILHANGIIRIDYIISKDQDGNDKINMLEINTTPGMTATSFIPQQVRAAGLDIKDVLSDIVENQF
;
A
#
# COMPACT_ATOMS: atom_id res chain seq x y z
N MET A 1 -12.85 11.92 27.75
CA MET A 1 -12.03 10.70 28.01
C MET A 1 -11.20 10.51 26.74
N LYS A 2 -9.91 10.13 26.83
CA LYS A 2 -9.14 9.82 25.62
C LYS A 2 -9.67 8.55 24.98
N ARG A 3 -9.55 8.45 23.65
CA ARG A 3 -9.83 7.20 22.95
C ARG A 3 -8.62 6.27 23.08
N THR A 4 -8.87 4.97 23.23
CA THR A 4 -7.84 3.94 23.27
C THR A 4 -7.62 3.41 21.86
N ILE A 5 -6.41 3.61 21.30
CA ILE A 5 -6.06 3.27 19.94
C ILE A 5 -5.11 2.09 19.90
N ALA A 6 -5.46 1.05 19.16
CA ALA A 6 -4.52 0.01 18.77
C ALA A 6 -3.76 0.42 17.51
N ILE A 7 -2.44 0.54 17.58
CA ILE A 7 -1.58 0.65 16.38
C ILE A 7 -1.18 -0.77 16.02
N VAL A 8 -1.89 -1.36 15.06
CA VAL A 8 -1.79 -2.78 14.72
C VAL A 8 -0.67 -2.99 13.70
N ALA A 9 0.34 -3.74 14.09
CA ALA A 9 1.59 -3.91 13.34
C ALA A 9 2.06 -5.37 13.34
N GLY A 10 3.17 -5.64 12.65
CA GLY A 10 3.75 -6.96 12.49
C GLY A 10 3.30 -7.63 11.20
N GLY A 11 2.47 -8.67 11.32
CA GLY A 11 2.04 -9.52 10.20
C GLY A 11 2.95 -10.72 9.99
N ASP A 12 2.54 -11.59 9.06
CA ASP A 12 3.22 -12.85 8.77
C ASP A 12 4.09 -12.78 7.49
N SER A 13 4.22 -11.58 6.92
CA SER A 13 5.04 -11.33 5.72
C SER A 13 6.50 -11.02 6.08
N SER A 14 7.35 -10.98 5.06
CA SER A 14 8.76 -10.53 5.16
C SER A 14 8.89 -9.05 5.56
N GLU A 15 7.79 -8.28 5.51
CA GLU A 15 7.75 -6.86 5.86
C GLU A 15 7.42 -6.60 7.35
N HIS A 16 7.38 -7.64 8.18
CA HIS A 16 7.11 -7.53 9.62
C HIS A 16 7.89 -6.40 10.31
N ASP A 17 9.21 -6.36 10.12
CA ASP A 17 10.06 -5.36 10.77
C ASP A 17 9.83 -3.93 10.21
N VAL A 18 9.42 -3.81 8.96
CA VAL A 18 9.03 -2.52 8.35
C VAL A 18 7.71 -2.03 8.97
N SER A 19 6.76 -2.94 9.17
CA SER A 19 5.51 -2.67 9.85
C SER A 19 5.71 -2.20 11.29
N MET A 20 6.57 -2.87 12.05
CA MET A 20 6.89 -2.46 13.43
C MET A 20 7.53 -1.07 13.48
N ARG A 21 8.46 -0.74 12.57
CA ARG A 21 9.02 0.62 12.47
C ARG A 21 7.98 1.67 12.09
N SER A 22 7.02 1.31 11.21
CA SER A 22 5.90 2.19 10.88
C SER A 22 5.01 2.45 12.09
N ALA A 23 4.76 1.44 12.92
CA ALA A 23 4.01 1.59 14.17
C ALA A 23 4.69 2.54 15.17
N GLU A 24 6.02 2.44 15.33
CA GLU A 24 6.80 3.38 16.14
C GLU A 24 6.67 4.82 15.61
N GLY A 25 6.73 4.98 14.28
CA GLY A 25 6.50 6.26 13.62
C GLY A 25 5.11 6.83 13.94
N ILE A 26 4.06 6.04 13.72
CA ILE A 26 2.66 6.41 14.02
C ILE A 26 2.51 6.78 15.51
N LEU A 27 3.01 5.95 16.42
CA LEU A 27 2.97 6.21 17.87
C LEU A 27 3.62 7.56 18.23
N SER A 28 4.70 7.92 17.53
CA SER A 28 5.38 9.21 17.73
C SER A 28 4.59 10.40 17.21
N PHE A 29 3.76 10.21 16.17
CA PHE A 29 2.96 11.24 15.51
C PHE A 29 1.58 11.44 16.15
N MET A 30 1.04 10.42 16.85
CA MET A 30 -0.30 10.48 17.45
C MET A 30 -0.43 11.58 18.50
N ASP A 31 -1.61 12.23 18.56
CA ASP A 31 -1.93 13.25 19.56
C ASP A 31 -2.15 12.61 20.92
N LYS A 32 -1.12 12.68 21.76
CA LYS A 32 -1.14 12.13 23.14
C LYS A 32 -2.11 12.83 24.10
N GLU A 33 -2.66 13.99 23.71
CA GLU A 33 -3.71 14.65 24.49
C GLU A 33 -5.10 14.07 24.21
N LYS A 34 -5.30 13.55 22.97
CA LYS A 34 -6.57 12.97 22.53
C LYS A 34 -6.62 11.45 22.68
N TYR A 35 -5.48 10.77 22.50
CA TYR A 35 -5.41 9.33 22.35
C TYR A 35 -4.49 8.67 23.38
N ASP A 36 -4.91 7.48 23.82
CA ASP A 36 -4.12 6.55 24.61
C ASP A 36 -3.76 5.36 23.67
N CYS A 37 -2.49 5.28 23.27
CA CYS A 37 -2.07 4.42 22.17
C CYS A 37 -1.25 3.24 22.64
N TYR A 38 -1.56 2.05 22.11
CA TYR A 38 -0.79 0.82 22.31
C TYR A 38 -0.36 0.28 20.93
N VAL A 39 0.88 -0.15 20.79
CA VAL A 39 1.30 -0.94 19.64
C VAL A 39 0.81 -2.37 19.87
N VAL A 40 0.05 -2.91 18.93
CA VAL A 40 -0.42 -4.29 18.97
C VAL A 40 0.26 -5.08 17.87
N GLU A 41 1.21 -5.93 18.27
CA GLU A 41 1.89 -6.83 17.35
C GLU A 41 1.03 -8.07 17.08
N ILE A 42 0.81 -8.35 15.79
CA ILE A 42 0.19 -9.59 15.31
C ILE A 42 1.27 -10.41 14.61
N LYS A 43 1.55 -11.61 15.12
CA LYS A 43 2.53 -12.52 14.53
C LYS A 43 2.15 -13.97 14.78
N GLN A 44 1.88 -14.73 13.71
CA GLN A 44 1.64 -16.18 13.75
C GLN A 44 0.63 -16.61 14.84
N GLY A 45 -0.44 -15.84 15.00
CA GLY A 45 -1.47 -16.13 16.00
C GLY A 45 -1.15 -15.66 17.43
N ASN A 46 0.03 -15.11 17.68
CA ASN A 46 0.36 -14.40 18.91
C ASN A 46 0.05 -12.92 18.75
N TRP A 47 -0.82 -12.41 19.59
CA TRP A 47 -1.24 -11.00 19.56
C TRP A 47 -0.91 -10.37 20.90
N ASN A 48 -0.08 -9.33 20.89
CA ASN A 48 0.42 -8.69 22.09
C ASN A 48 0.31 -7.16 21.98
N ALA A 49 -0.25 -6.53 23.00
CA ALA A 49 -0.21 -5.08 23.17
C ALA A 49 1.02 -4.69 23.98
N TYR A 50 1.71 -3.64 23.55
CA TYR A 50 2.87 -3.07 24.22
C TYR A 50 2.52 -1.70 24.78
N ASP A 51 2.78 -1.52 26.07
CA ASP A 51 2.71 -0.22 26.73
C ASP A 51 3.97 0.61 26.41
N THR A 52 3.93 1.89 26.71
CA THR A 52 5.03 2.85 26.49
C THR A 52 6.28 2.53 27.30
N ASP A 53 6.18 1.77 28.40
CA ASP A 53 7.29 1.29 29.21
C ASP A 53 7.85 -0.08 28.74
N GLY A 54 7.27 -0.67 27.69
CA GLY A 54 7.64 -1.96 27.14
C GLY A 54 6.96 -3.17 27.82
N THR A 55 6.03 -2.94 28.72
CA THR A 55 5.22 -4.02 29.29
C THR A 55 4.34 -4.64 28.23
N THR A 56 4.25 -5.98 28.21
CA THR A 56 3.54 -6.75 27.20
C THR A 56 2.29 -7.38 27.79
N TYR A 57 1.16 -7.24 27.08
CA TYR A 57 -0.12 -7.80 27.45
C TYR A 57 -0.67 -8.67 26.32
N PRO A 58 -1.01 -9.96 26.55
CA PRO A 58 -1.67 -10.78 25.55
C PRO A 58 -3.03 -10.21 25.17
N VAL A 59 -3.30 -10.08 23.87
CA VAL A 59 -4.59 -9.59 23.33
C VAL A 59 -5.52 -10.77 23.05
N SER A 60 -6.73 -10.68 23.56
CA SER A 60 -7.80 -11.65 23.30
C SER A 60 -8.27 -11.58 21.85
N ARG A 61 -8.20 -12.70 21.12
CA ARG A 61 -8.70 -12.78 19.74
C ARG A 61 -10.22 -12.89 19.64
N ALA A 62 -10.91 -13.04 20.77
CA ALA A 62 -12.35 -13.10 20.77
C ALA A 62 -13.01 -11.72 20.60
N ASP A 63 -12.37 -10.68 21.12
CA ASP A 63 -12.92 -9.33 21.20
C ASP A 63 -11.89 -8.21 21.12
N PHE A 64 -10.64 -8.54 20.83
CA PHE A 64 -9.50 -7.61 20.69
C PHE A 64 -9.25 -6.76 21.94
N SER A 65 -9.45 -7.32 23.13
CA SER A 65 -9.18 -6.68 24.42
C SER A 65 -7.96 -7.27 25.09
N PHE A 66 -7.47 -6.63 26.16
CA PHE A 66 -6.36 -7.13 26.97
C PHE A 66 -6.53 -6.73 28.46
N ASP A 67 -5.92 -7.48 29.36
CA ASP A 67 -5.97 -7.22 30.79
C ASP A 67 -4.68 -6.56 31.28
N THR A 68 -4.81 -5.47 32.04
CA THR A 68 -3.72 -4.81 32.75
C THR A 68 -3.91 -4.96 34.26
N PRO A 69 -2.91 -4.63 35.09
CA PRO A 69 -3.08 -4.60 36.55
C PRO A 69 -4.22 -3.69 37.02
N ASP A 70 -4.56 -2.66 36.25
CA ASP A 70 -5.63 -1.70 36.53
C ASP A 70 -6.99 -2.13 36.01
N GLY A 71 -7.09 -3.29 35.34
CA GLY A 71 -8.31 -3.87 34.81
C GLY A 71 -8.26 -4.08 33.28
N ARG A 72 -9.40 -4.56 32.75
CA ARG A 72 -9.58 -4.83 31.32
C ARG A 72 -9.56 -3.56 30.51
N ARG A 73 -8.90 -3.60 29.35
CA ARG A 73 -8.83 -2.55 28.34
C ARG A 73 -9.47 -3.02 27.04
N GLU A 74 -10.24 -2.15 26.42
CA GLU A 74 -10.83 -2.32 25.11
C GLU A 74 -10.32 -1.19 24.21
N PHE A 75 -10.22 -1.45 22.91
CA PHE A 75 -9.85 -0.45 21.92
C PHE A 75 -11.10 0.20 21.33
N ASP A 76 -11.04 1.51 21.14
CA ASP A 76 -12.06 2.26 20.40
C ASP A 76 -11.80 2.24 18.90
N PHE A 77 -10.54 2.04 18.49
CA PHE A 77 -10.13 2.12 17.08
C PHE A 77 -8.84 1.34 16.84
N ALA A 78 -8.71 0.73 15.64
CA ALA A 78 -7.53 0.05 15.17
C ALA A 78 -6.86 0.82 14.02
N TYR A 79 -5.66 1.37 14.24
CA TYR A 79 -4.83 1.92 13.18
C TYR A 79 -3.96 0.81 12.60
N ILE A 80 -4.29 0.32 11.40
CA ILE A 80 -3.61 -0.81 10.77
C ILE A 80 -2.39 -0.29 10.00
N THR A 81 -1.20 -0.86 10.26
CA THR A 81 0.03 -0.60 9.53
C THR A 81 0.79 -1.89 9.20
N ILE A 82 0.07 -3.01 9.12
CA ILE A 82 0.63 -4.27 8.65
C ILE A 82 0.76 -4.24 7.14
N HIS A 83 1.97 -4.42 6.63
CA HIS A 83 2.23 -4.59 5.20
C HIS A 83 2.04 -6.06 4.82
N GLY A 84 1.31 -6.32 3.71
CA GLY A 84 0.94 -7.66 3.28
C GLY A 84 -0.11 -8.32 4.18
N THR A 85 -0.03 -9.65 4.32
CA THR A 85 -0.98 -10.45 5.10
C THR A 85 -0.71 -10.31 6.61
N PRO A 86 -1.78 -10.15 7.45
CA PRO A 86 -3.21 -10.07 7.12
C PRO A 86 -3.75 -8.62 6.96
N GLY A 87 -2.89 -7.61 6.84
CA GLY A 87 -3.25 -6.19 6.92
C GLY A 87 -3.77 -5.58 5.63
N GLU A 88 -3.30 -6.04 4.46
CA GLU A 88 -3.62 -5.48 3.15
C GLU A 88 -4.50 -6.38 2.28
N ASN A 89 -4.90 -7.56 2.76
CA ASN A 89 -5.68 -8.52 1.98
C ASN A 89 -7.13 -8.70 2.44
N GLY A 90 -7.61 -7.86 3.35
CA GLY A 90 -8.98 -7.87 3.86
C GLY A 90 -9.24 -8.83 5.02
N ILE A 91 -8.29 -9.69 5.39
CA ILE A 91 -8.49 -10.70 6.46
C ILE A 91 -8.67 -10.01 7.82
N LEU A 92 -7.80 -9.07 8.15
CA LEU A 92 -7.86 -8.35 9.42
C LEU A 92 -9.06 -7.41 9.49
N GLN A 93 -9.38 -6.76 8.37
CA GLN A 93 -10.58 -5.92 8.26
C GLN A 93 -11.85 -6.73 8.51
N GLY A 94 -11.94 -7.94 7.94
CA GLY A 94 -13.08 -8.86 8.17
C GLY A 94 -13.20 -9.29 9.64
N TYR A 95 -12.08 -9.47 10.34
CA TYR A 95 -12.09 -9.73 11.77
C TYR A 95 -12.61 -8.52 12.56
N PHE A 96 -12.14 -7.31 12.26
CA PHE A 96 -12.61 -6.08 12.93
C PHE A 96 -14.07 -5.77 12.63
N ASP A 97 -14.55 -6.05 11.41
CA ASP A 97 -15.97 -5.94 11.07
C ASP A 97 -16.83 -6.87 11.95
N LEU A 98 -16.38 -8.12 12.21
CA LEU A 98 -17.12 -9.07 13.04
C LEU A 98 -17.24 -8.64 14.50
N ILE A 99 -16.24 -7.95 15.04
CA ILE A 99 -16.26 -7.45 16.43
C ILE A 99 -16.69 -5.97 16.54
N HIS A 100 -17.07 -5.36 15.41
CA HIS A 100 -17.50 -3.96 15.32
C HIS A 100 -16.46 -2.94 15.81
N LEU A 101 -15.17 -3.21 15.62
CA LEU A 101 -14.08 -2.28 15.92
C LEU A 101 -13.76 -1.44 14.67
N PRO A 102 -13.94 -0.11 14.72
CA PRO A 102 -13.55 0.79 13.62
C PRO A 102 -12.04 0.72 13.34
N TYR A 103 -11.64 0.90 12.07
CA TYR A 103 -10.23 0.83 11.67
C TYR A 103 -9.86 1.85 10.59
N SER A 104 -8.54 2.03 10.38
CA SER A 104 -7.98 3.12 9.57
C SER A 104 -7.92 2.87 8.06
N THR A 105 -8.13 1.64 7.60
CA THR A 105 -7.98 1.27 6.19
C THR A 105 -9.33 1.16 5.49
N SER A 106 -9.31 0.82 4.22
CA SER A 106 -10.50 0.45 3.46
C SER A 106 -11.09 -0.87 3.97
N GLY A 107 -12.32 -1.19 3.58
CA GLY A 107 -12.99 -2.44 3.96
C GLY A 107 -12.49 -3.65 3.17
N VAL A 108 -12.96 -4.83 3.57
CA VAL A 108 -12.55 -6.16 3.07
C VAL A 108 -12.39 -6.24 1.55
N LEU A 109 -13.39 -5.79 0.79
CA LEU A 109 -13.38 -5.90 -0.67
C LEU A 109 -12.27 -5.05 -1.30
N VAL A 110 -12.09 -3.83 -0.81
CA VAL A 110 -11.09 -2.91 -1.37
C VAL A 110 -9.68 -3.41 -1.06
N GLU A 111 -9.42 -3.81 0.19
CA GLU A 111 -8.12 -4.37 0.58
C GLU A 111 -7.77 -5.61 -0.24
N ALA A 112 -8.68 -6.58 -0.34
CA ALA A 112 -8.46 -7.79 -1.15
C ALA A 112 -8.24 -7.47 -2.64
N MET A 113 -8.96 -6.48 -3.19
CA MET A 113 -8.84 -6.07 -4.58
C MET A 113 -7.53 -5.34 -4.86
N THR A 114 -7.11 -4.42 -3.97
CA THR A 114 -5.87 -3.65 -4.15
C THR A 114 -4.62 -4.51 -3.96
N PHE A 115 -4.72 -5.56 -3.15
CA PHE A 115 -3.65 -6.52 -2.94
C PHE A 115 -3.38 -7.40 -4.18
N ASP A 116 -4.43 -7.72 -4.96
CA ASP A 116 -4.32 -8.44 -6.23
C ASP A 116 -4.19 -7.45 -7.40
N LYS A 117 -2.97 -7.31 -7.92
CA LYS A 117 -2.64 -6.36 -9.00
C LYS A 117 -3.41 -6.60 -10.29
N TYR A 118 -3.68 -7.88 -10.62
CA TYR A 118 -4.43 -8.21 -11.84
C TYR A 118 -5.91 -7.86 -11.71
N VAL A 119 -6.52 -8.18 -10.57
CA VAL A 119 -7.92 -7.83 -10.28
C VAL A 119 -8.09 -6.31 -10.25
N LEU A 120 -7.23 -5.59 -9.52
CA LEU A 120 -7.23 -4.13 -9.44
C LEU A 120 -7.13 -3.48 -10.82
N ASN A 121 -6.15 -3.90 -11.63
CA ASN A 121 -5.93 -3.33 -12.96
C ASN A 121 -7.16 -3.52 -13.86
N ASN A 122 -7.78 -4.70 -13.85
CA ASN A 122 -8.98 -4.97 -14.65
C ASN A 122 -10.20 -4.19 -14.14
N TYR A 123 -10.36 -4.05 -12.81
CA TYR A 123 -11.41 -3.25 -12.23
C TYR A 123 -11.30 -1.78 -12.65
N LEU A 124 -10.14 -1.17 -12.44
CA LEU A 124 -9.90 0.25 -12.75
C LEU A 124 -9.94 0.56 -14.25
N ARG A 125 -9.49 -0.38 -15.10
CA ARG A 125 -9.62 -0.28 -16.56
C ARG A 125 -11.08 -0.13 -16.97
N GLY A 126 -12.01 -0.81 -16.29
CA GLY A 126 -13.45 -0.68 -16.51
C GLY A 126 -14.00 0.75 -16.30
N PHE A 127 -13.29 1.57 -15.52
CA PHE A 127 -13.61 2.98 -15.28
C PHE A 127 -12.77 3.95 -16.13
N GLY A 128 -11.99 3.43 -17.09
CA GLY A 128 -11.15 4.24 -17.96
C GLY A 128 -9.88 4.79 -17.28
N ILE A 129 -9.40 4.17 -16.21
CA ILE A 129 -8.08 4.43 -15.67
C ILE A 129 -7.06 3.69 -16.52
N ASN A 130 -6.00 4.39 -16.95
CA ASN A 130 -4.93 3.73 -17.69
C ASN A 130 -4.11 2.85 -16.76
N VAL A 131 -3.96 1.61 -17.13
CA VAL A 131 -3.12 0.58 -16.51
C VAL A 131 -2.39 -0.18 -17.61
N ALA A 132 -1.31 -0.84 -17.31
CA ALA A 132 -0.60 -1.68 -18.27
C ALA A 132 -1.51 -2.81 -18.78
N ASP A 133 -1.33 -3.24 -20.03
CA ASP A 133 -1.93 -4.49 -20.49
C ASP A 133 -1.26 -5.68 -19.81
N SER A 134 -2.04 -6.69 -19.46
CA SER A 134 -1.55 -7.81 -18.66
C SER A 134 -2.28 -9.12 -18.99
N ILE A 135 -1.60 -10.22 -18.66
CA ILE A 135 -2.12 -11.60 -18.71
C ILE A 135 -1.91 -12.22 -17.35
N LEU A 136 -2.91 -12.96 -16.86
CA LEU A 136 -2.80 -13.81 -15.68
C LEU A 136 -2.52 -15.24 -16.09
N LEU A 137 -1.56 -15.88 -15.44
CA LEU A 137 -1.26 -17.30 -15.59
C LEU A 137 -1.31 -17.99 -14.22
N ARG A 138 -1.82 -19.21 -14.19
CA ARG A 138 -1.86 -20.05 -12.99
C ARG A 138 -0.76 -21.09 -13.02
N ARG A 139 -0.26 -21.46 -11.86
CA ARG A 139 0.75 -22.51 -11.72
C ARG A 139 0.24 -23.81 -12.37
N GLY A 140 1.05 -24.37 -13.27
CA GLY A 140 0.71 -25.60 -14.01
C GLY A 140 -0.20 -25.39 -15.22
N GLU A 141 -0.66 -24.19 -15.52
CA GLU A 141 -1.37 -23.86 -16.74
C GLU A 141 -0.41 -23.89 -17.95
N ALA A 142 -0.89 -24.42 -19.08
CA ALA A 142 -0.14 -24.41 -20.33
C ALA A 142 -0.19 -23.00 -20.96
N TYR A 143 0.94 -22.49 -21.41
CA TYR A 143 1.04 -21.19 -22.09
C TYR A 143 1.96 -21.25 -23.29
N ASP A 144 1.82 -20.29 -24.19
CA ASP A 144 2.64 -20.08 -25.37
C ASP A 144 3.42 -18.77 -25.20
N GLU A 145 4.74 -18.87 -25.04
CA GLU A 145 5.65 -17.75 -24.79
C GLU A 145 5.61 -16.72 -25.93
N GLU A 146 5.61 -17.19 -27.18
CA GLU A 146 5.55 -16.31 -28.36
C GLU A 146 4.21 -15.57 -28.47
N ALA A 147 3.12 -16.24 -28.16
CA ALA A 147 1.80 -15.62 -28.13
C ALA A 147 1.70 -14.55 -27.02
N ILE A 148 2.26 -14.80 -25.85
CA ILE A 148 2.36 -13.83 -24.76
C ILE A 148 3.22 -12.64 -25.18
N ALA A 149 4.44 -12.89 -25.69
CA ALA A 149 5.34 -11.85 -26.15
C ALA A 149 4.73 -10.95 -27.22
N LYS A 150 4.00 -11.56 -28.15
CA LYS A 150 3.28 -10.83 -29.22
C LYS A 150 2.15 -9.96 -28.69
N ARG A 151 1.42 -10.46 -27.66
CA ARG A 151 0.26 -9.75 -27.09
C ARG A 151 0.68 -8.61 -26.17
N ILE A 152 1.62 -8.87 -25.28
CA ILE A 152 2.03 -7.93 -24.22
C ILE A 152 3.10 -6.96 -24.74
N GLY A 153 3.94 -7.40 -25.67
CA GLY A 153 5.12 -6.66 -26.10
C GLY A 153 6.34 -6.92 -25.19
N MET A 154 7.51 -6.53 -25.72
CA MET A 154 8.77 -6.64 -25.00
C MET A 154 9.47 -5.28 -24.92
N PRO A 155 10.12 -4.92 -23.82
CA PRO A 155 10.21 -5.71 -22.58
C PRO A 155 8.87 -5.78 -21.82
N CYS A 156 8.73 -6.77 -20.92
CA CYS A 156 7.60 -6.89 -20.00
C CYS A 156 8.08 -7.23 -18.59
N PHE A 157 7.17 -7.16 -17.62
CA PHE A 157 7.40 -7.65 -16.26
C PHE A 157 6.62 -8.93 -16.01
N VAL A 158 7.25 -9.87 -15.30
CA VAL A 158 6.60 -11.05 -14.72
C VAL A 158 6.68 -10.92 -13.20
N LYS A 159 5.54 -11.00 -12.52
CA LYS A 159 5.45 -10.81 -11.07
C LYS A 159 4.32 -11.65 -10.48
N PRO A 160 4.37 -12.00 -9.18
CA PRO A 160 3.20 -12.55 -8.47
C PRO A 160 2.00 -11.61 -8.64
N ALA A 161 0.79 -12.17 -8.81
CA ALA A 161 -0.42 -11.35 -8.93
C ALA A 161 -0.78 -10.67 -7.61
N ALA A 162 -0.62 -11.39 -6.50
CA ALA A 162 -0.85 -10.91 -5.15
C ALA A 162 0.42 -11.14 -4.31
N ASP A 163 1.12 -10.09 -4.01
CA ASP A 163 2.24 -10.01 -3.04
C ASP A 163 2.82 -8.59 -3.00
N GLY A 164 3.66 -8.30 -1.97
CA GLY A 164 4.36 -7.04 -1.74
C GLY A 164 5.86 -7.09 -2.03
N SER A 165 6.58 -5.98 -1.75
CA SER A 165 8.05 -5.85 -1.70
C SER A 165 8.83 -6.27 -2.94
N SER A 166 8.21 -6.35 -4.11
CA SER A 166 8.88 -6.74 -5.37
C SER A 166 9.55 -8.12 -5.37
N PHE A 167 9.17 -9.03 -4.44
CA PHE A 167 9.62 -10.42 -4.50
C PHE A 167 9.03 -11.12 -5.73
N GLY A 168 9.83 -11.99 -6.35
CA GLY A 168 9.39 -12.73 -7.53
C GLY A 168 9.22 -11.90 -8.81
N VAL A 169 9.60 -10.61 -8.81
CA VAL A 169 9.51 -9.73 -9.99
C VAL A 169 10.71 -9.91 -10.90
N SER A 170 10.44 -10.06 -12.20
CA SER A 170 11.49 -10.19 -13.24
C SER A 170 11.14 -9.30 -14.42
N LYS A 171 12.14 -8.55 -14.93
CA LYS A 171 12.06 -7.84 -16.21
C LYS A 171 12.50 -8.78 -17.32
N VAL A 172 11.63 -9.04 -18.27
CA VAL A 172 11.80 -9.96 -19.40
C VAL A 172 11.98 -9.14 -20.67
N LYS A 173 13.08 -9.35 -21.39
CA LYS A 173 13.43 -8.61 -22.60
C LYS A 173 13.10 -9.39 -23.88
N GLU A 174 13.09 -10.73 -23.79
CA GLU A 174 12.86 -11.65 -24.91
C GLU A 174 11.98 -12.83 -24.47
N ALA A 175 11.21 -13.43 -25.42
CA ALA A 175 10.21 -14.45 -25.13
C ALA A 175 10.77 -15.67 -24.37
N ASP A 176 11.99 -16.12 -24.70
CA ASP A 176 12.64 -17.27 -24.05
C ASP A 176 12.97 -17.07 -22.55
N GLN A 177 12.91 -15.81 -22.07
CA GLN A 177 13.08 -15.47 -20.66
C GLN A 177 11.76 -15.58 -19.85
N LEU A 178 10.61 -15.75 -20.51
CA LEU A 178 9.29 -15.84 -19.84
C LEU A 178 9.19 -17.05 -18.90
N ALA A 179 9.59 -18.25 -19.38
CA ALA A 179 9.50 -19.46 -18.56
C ALA A 179 10.40 -19.41 -17.29
N PRO A 180 11.66 -18.97 -17.34
CA PRO A 180 12.44 -18.72 -16.12
C PRO A 180 11.80 -17.72 -15.18
N ALA A 181 11.30 -16.58 -15.69
CA ALA A 181 10.66 -15.54 -14.89
C ALA A 181 9.37 -16.02 -14.22
N LEU A 182 8.53 -16.76 -14.95
CA LEU A 182 7.31 -17.38 -14.40
C LEU A 182 7.64 -18.39 -13.28
N ARG A 183 8.70 -19.18 -13.41
CA ARG A 183 9.12 -20.07 -12.33
C ARG A 183 9.47 -19.30 -11.06
N VAL A 184 10.13 -18.16 -11.17
CA VAL A 184 10.45 -17.29 -10.03
C VAL A 184 9.18 -16.74 -9.40
N ALA A 185 8.27 -16.18 -10.19
CA ALA A 185 6.99 -15.65 -9.69
C ALA A 185 6.14 -16.72 -9.01
N PHE A 186 6.11 -17.94 -9.57
CA PHE A 186 5.38 -19.08 -8.99
C PHE A 186 6.04 -19.67 -7.73
N MET A 187 7.24 -19.26 -7.33
CA MET A 187 7.75 -19.62 -5.99
C MET A 187 7.02 -18.84 -4.89
N GLU A 188 6.58 -17.63 -5.20
CA GLU A 188 5.92 -16.73 -4.25
C GLU A 188 4.39 -16.88 -4.23
N ALA A 189 3.75 -17.17 -5.39
CA ALA A 189 2.29 -17.22 -5.51
C ALA A 189 1.81 -18.32 -6.46
N GLU A 190 0.51 -18.67 -6.39
CA GLU A 190 -0.16 -19.59 -7.33
C GLU A 190 -0.51 -18.91 -8.65
N GLU A 191 -0.57 -17.59 -8.69
CA GLU A 191 -0.89 -16.79 -9.85
C GLU A 191 0.22 -15.78 -10.15
N ALA A 192 0.60 -15.68 -11.42
CA ALA A 192 1.60 -14.74 -11.91
C ALA A 192 0.99 -13.83 -12.98
N MET A 193 1.30 -12.56 -12.92
CA MET A 193 0.92 -11.55 -13.91
C MET A 193 2.10 -11.26 -14.84
N VAL A 194 1.86 -11.34 -16.16
CA VAL A 194 2.76 -10.82 -17.18
C VAL A 194 2.22 -9.47 -17.62
N GLU A 195 2.98 -8.40 -17.42
CA GLU A 195 2.54 -7.01 -17.60
C GLU A 195 3.47 -6.26 -18.56
N GLY A 196 2.88 -5.50 -19.48
CA GLY A 196 3.62 -4.67 -20.43
C GLY A 196 4.45 -3.59 -19.73
N PHE A 197 5.68 -3.38 -20.17
CA PHE A 197 6.55 -2.33 -19.66
C PHE A 197 5.98 -0.94 -20.00
N MET A 198 5.95 -0.08 -19.00
CA MET A 198 5.59 1.32 -19.15
C MET A 198 6.87 2.17 -19.00
N ASP A 199 7.32 2.78 -20.11
CA ASP A 199 8.48 3.67 -20.10
C ASP A 199 8.05 5.07 -19.68
N GLY A 200 8.65 5.60 -18.60
CA GLY A 200 8.28 6.91 -18.08
C GLY A 200 8.88 7.24 -16.72
N VAL A 201 8.41 8.34 -16.15
CA VAL A 201 8.80 8.81 -14.83
C VAL A 201 7.90 8.15 -13.79
N GLU A 202 8.50 7.49 -12.81
CA GLU A 202 7.78 6.92 -11.68
C GLU A 202 7.50 7.97 -10.62
N ILE A 203 6.25 8.07 -10.19
CA ILE A 203 5.82 8.94 -9.11
C ILE A 203 4.89 8.20 -8.15
N SER A 204 4.87 8.67 -6.92
CA SER A 204 4.04 8.14 -5.85
C SER A 204 3.21 9.27 -5.24
N GLN A 205 1.90 9.10 -5.05
CA GLN A 205 1.04 10.14 -4.50
C GLN A 205 0.07 9.60 -3.45
N GLY A 206 0.10 10.21 -2.27
CA GLY A 206 -0.81 9.92 -1.18
C GLY A 206 -2.08 10.74 -1.24
N ILE A 207 -3.14 10.17 -0.68
CA ILE A 207 -4.46 10.81 -0.54
C ILE A 207 -5.18 10.25 0.68
N TYR A 208 -6.01 11.08 1.30
CA TYR A 208 -7.11 10.64 2.17
C TYR A 208 -8.33 11.53 1.99
N LYS A 209 -9.49 11.00 2.32
CA LYS A 209 -10.73 11.78 2.40
C LYS A 209 -11.44 11.49 3.72
N THR A 210 -12.14 12.51 4.21
CA THR A 210 -13.09 12.42 5.32
C THR A 210 -14.44 12.91 4.83
N ALA A 211 -15.45 12.90 5.69
CA ALA A 211 -16.76 13.46 5.37
C ALA A 211 -16.68 14.91 4.87
N ASP A 212 -15.71 15.69 5.39
CA ASP A 212 -15.61 17.14 5.15
C ASP A 212 -14.37 17.54 4.33
N LYS A 213 -13.40 16.65 4.12
CA LYS A 213 -12.11 16.97 3.50
C LYS A 213 -11.76 16.00 2.38
N SER A 214 -11.11 16.52 1.35
CA SER A 214 -10.40 15.73 0.33
C SER A 214 -8.99 16.28 0.20
N VAL A 215 -8.00 15.52 0.64
CA VAL A 215 -6.60 15.95 0.73
C VAL A 215 -5.74 15.04 -0.14
N VAL A 216 -5.32 15.57 -1.28
CA VAL A 216 -4.31 14.94 -2.16
C VAL A 216 -2.97 15.58 -1.86
N PHE A 217 -1.99 14.79 -1.45
CA PHE A 217 -0.66 15.29 -1.12
C PHE A 217 0.16 15.62 -2.39
N PRO A 218 1.20 16.46 -2.30
CA PRO A 218 2.18 16.59 -3.37
C PRO A 218 2.81 15.23 -3.70
N ALA A 219 2.95 14.92 -5.00
CA ALA A 219 3.58 13.65 -5.39
C ALA A 219 5.08 13.64 -5.07
N THR A 220 5.62 12.43 -4.89
CA THR A 220 7.06 12.16 -4.81
C THR A 220 7.52 11.53 -6.11
N GLU A 221 8.59 12.03 -6.72
CA GLU A 221 9.27 11.41 -7.85
C GLU A 221 10.30 10.40 -7.34
N VAL A 222 10.29 9.21 -7.93
CA VAL A 222 11.21 8.12 -7.63
C VAL A 222 12.26 8.06 -8.72
N VAL A 223 13.50 8.43 -8.40
CA VAL A 223 14.62 8.41 -9.33
C VAL A 223 15.55 7.26 -8.96
N THR A 224 15.61 6.24 -9.80
CA THR A 224 16.50 5.10 -9.61
C THR A 224 17.54 5.04 -10.73
N SER A 225 18.76 4.60 -10.39
CA SER A 225 19.77 4.23 -11.37
C SER A 225 19.61 2.78 -11.85
N ASN A 226 18.77 1.99 -11.19
CA ASN A 226 18.47 0.61 -11.55
C ASN A 226 17.48 0.54 -12.72
N GLU A 227 17.40 -0.62 -13.38
CA GLU A 227 16.46 -0.83 -14.49
C GLU A 227 14.98 -0.71 -14.06
N PHE A 228 14.68 -0.83 -12.75
CA PHE A 228 13.37 -0.60 -12.12
C PHE A 228 13.52 -0.44 -10.59
N PHE A 229 12.46 -0.02 -9.93
CA PHE A 229 12.40 0.17 -8.47
C PHE A 229 12.20 -1.18 -7.76
N ASP A 230 13.29 -1.96 -7.64
CA ASP A 230 13.31 -3.28 -7.00
C ASP A 230 13.46 -3.19 -5.46
N TYR A 231 13.52 -4.36 -4.81
CA TYR A 231 13.67 -4.45 -3.36
C TYR A 231 14.96 -3.76 -2.87
N ASP A 232 16.07 -3.97 -3.56
CA ASP A 232 17.35 -3.35 -3.20
C ASP A 232 17.31 -1.83 -3.36
N ALA A 233 16.64 -1.34 -4.39
CA ALA A 233 16.40 0.08 -4.57
C ALA A 233 15.53 0.67 -3.45
N LYS A 234 14.48 -0.05 -3.00
CA LYS A 234 13.56 0.38 -1.93
C LYS A 234 14.24 0.52 -0.56
N TYR A 235 15.17 -0.37 -0.22
CA TYR A 235 15.68 -0.49 1.16
C TYR A 235 17.17 -0.20 1.33
N ASN A 236 17.97 -0.17 0.23
CA ASN A 236 19.42 -0.03 0.29
C ASN A 236 19.94 1.34 -0.18
N GLY A 237 19.07 2.37 -0.27
CA GLY A 237 19.46 3.76 -0.51
C GLY A 237 19.95 4.06 -1.94
N GLN A 238 19.58 3.24 -2.93
CA GLN A 238 19.93 3.43 -4.34
C GLN A 238 18.91 4.28 -5.11
N VAL A 239 17.99 4.94 -4.38
CA VAL A 239 16.91 5.75 -4.93
C VAL A 239 16.98 7.15 -4.37
N GLN A 240 16.80 8.13 -5.23
CA GLN A 240 16.55 9.50 -4.83
C GLN A 240 15.04 9.77 -4.88
N GLU A 241 14.49 10.18 -3.74
CA GLU A 241 13.10 10.61 -3.59
C GLU A 241 13.03 12.14 -3.63
N ILE A 242 12.23 12.67 -4.54
CA ILE A 242 12.10 14.13 -4.72
C ILE A 242 10.64 14.52 -4.46
N THR A 243 10.40 15.21 -3.35
CA THR A 243 9.09 15.69 -2.94
C THR A 243 9.12 17.22 -2.75
N PRO A 244 8.31 18.01 -3.47
CA PRO A 244 7.37 17.63 -4.56
C PRO A 244 8.09 17.12 -5.82
N ALA A 245 7.42 16.21 -6.55
CA ALA A 245 7.89 15.70 -7.84
C ALA A 245 8.09 16.81 -8.88
N ARG A 246 9.08 16.65 -9.76
CA ARG A 246 9.43 17.60 -10.82
C ARG A 246 8.49 17.48 -12.02
N LEU A 247 7.20 17.63 -11.80
CA LEU A 247 6.16 17.57 -12.85
C LEU A 247 5.79 18.96 -13.35
N ALA A 248 5.42 19.06 -14.62
CA ALA A 248 4.75 20.25 -15.12
C ALA A 248 3.43 20.50 -14.34
N PRO A 249 3.05 21.75 -14.05
CA PRO A 249 1.86 22.04 -13.24
C PRO A 249 0.57 21.37 -13.74
N GLU A 250 0.41 21.28 -15.07
CA GLU A 250 -0.75 20.64 -15.69
C GLU A 250 -0.75 19.12 -15.47
N THR A 251 0.41 18.48 -15.57
CA THR A 251 0.59 17.06 -15.28
C THR A 251 0.33 16.75 -13.81
N ALA A 252 0.91 17.55 -12.91
CA ALA A 252 0.66 17.39 -11.47
C ALA A 252 -0.83 17.52 -11.12
N LYS A 253 -1.55 18.46 -11.75
CA LYS A 253 -3.00 18.59 -11.60
C LYS A 253 -3.76 17.35 -12.09
N LYS A 254 -3.43 16.83 -13.28
CA LYS A 254 -4.06 15.63 -13.83
C LYS A 254 -3.80 14.40 -12.95
N VAL A 255 -2.61 14.25 -12.40
CA VAL A 255 -2.27 13.18 -11.46
C VAL A 255 -3.15 13.30 -10.21
N ALA A 256 -3.25 14.47 -9.60
CA ALA A 256 -4.07 14.68 -8.42
C ALA A 256 -5.57 14.41 -8.67
N GLU A 257 -6.10 14.83 -9.82
CA GLU A 257 -7.47 14.53 -10.24
C GLU A 257 -7.69 13.00 -10.43
N THR A 258 -6.72 12.32 -11.05
CA THR A 258 -6.75 10.86 -11.23
C THR A 258 -6.70 10.13 -9.89
N THR A 259 -5.81 10.55 -8.99
CA THR A 259 -5.68 10.02 -7.64
C THR A 259 -6.99 10.15 -6.85
N SER A 260 -7.59 11.35 -6.87
CA SER A 260 -8.89 11.60 -6.23
C SER A 260 -10.00 10.74 -6.82
N ARG A 261 -10.03 10.58 -8.16
CA ARG A 261 -11.01 9.76 -8.87
C ARG A 261 -10.85 8.27 -8.54
N ILE A 262 -9.63 7.75 -8.49
CA ILE A 262 -9.39 6.34 -8.10
C ILE A 262 -9.87 6.09 -6.66
N TYR A 263 -9.60 7.01 -5.74
CA TYR A 263 -10.08 6.92 -4.36
C TYR A 263 -11.61 6.77 -4.30
N ASP A 264 -12.34 7.59 -5.09
CA ASP A 264 -13.81 7.53 -5.16
C ASP A 264 -14.32 6.25 -5.83
N ILE A 265 -13.69 5.81 -6.93
CA ILE A 265 -14.07 4.55 -7.62
C ILE A 265 -13.97 3.34 -6.68
N LEU A 266 -12.93 3.31 -5.86
CA LEU A 266 -12.70 2.22 -4.91
C LEU A 266 -13.57 2.34 -3.65
N HIS A 267 -14.19 3.50 -3.39
CA HIS A 267 -14.75 3.83 -2.07
C HIS A 267 -13.71 3.59 -0.97
N ALA A 268 -12.49 4.05 -1.23
CA ALA A 268 -11.38 3.88 -0.30
C ALA A 268 -11.61 4.66 1.00
N ASN A 269 -10.99 4.18 2.07
CA ASN A 269 -10.98 4.82 3.38
C ASN A 269 -9.55 4.90 3.90
N GLY A 270 -9.28 5.90 4.77
CA GLY A 270 -7.95 6.11 5.33
C GLY A 270 -6.96 6.71 4.32
N ILE A 271 -5.67 6.58 4.64
CA ILE A 271 -4.59 7.06 3.78
C ILE A 271 -4.21 5.94 2.82
N ILE A 272 -4.30 6.21 1.52
CA ILE A 272 -3.74 5.32 0.50
C ILE A 272 -2.65 6.03 -0.28
N ARG A 273 -1.73 5.26 -0.85
CA ARG A 273 -0.69 5.73 -1.76
C ARG A 273 -0.85 5.04 -3.10
N ILE A 274 -0.88 5.84 -4.16
CA ILE A 274 -1.00 5.33 -5.52
C ILE A 274 0.28 5.64 -6.26
N ASP A 275 0.86 4.62 -6.87
CA ASP A 275 2.09 4.71 -7.63
C ASP A 275 1.75 4.74 -9.13
N TYR A 276 2.43 5.60 -9.90
CA TYR A 276 2.15 5.86 -11.30
C TYR A 276 3.42 5.86 -12.14
N ILE A 277 3.26 5.53 -13.42
CA ILE A 277 4.25 5.81 -14.46
C ILE A 277 3.68 6.88 -15.39
N ILE A 278 4.38 8.02 -15.47
CA ILE A 278 4.05 9.11 -16.40
C ILE A 278 4.82 8.87 -17.69
N SER A 279 4.14 8.35 -18.69
CA SER A 279 4.69 8.10 -20.02
C SER A 279 4.25 9.18 -21.02
N LYS A 280 4.70 9.10 -22.27
CA LYS A 280 4.22 9.93 -23.36
C LYS A 280 3.27 9.14 -24.25
N ASP A 281 2.18 9.76 -24.69
CA ASP A 281 1.32 9.23 -25.74
C ASP A 281 1.94 9.47 -27.15
N GLN A 282 1.25 9.03 -28.19
CA GLN A 282 1.69 9.18 -29.59
C GLN A 282 1.80 10.65 -30.03
N ASP A 283 1.08 11.55 -29.39
CA ASP A 283 1.08 12.99 -29.65
C ASP A 283 2.08 13.75 -28.76
N GLY A 284 2.82 13.03 -27.88
CA GLY A 284 3.81 13.59 -26.97
C GLY A 284 3.22 14.17 -25.66
N ASN A 285 1.92 13.98 -25.40
CA ASN A 285 1.28 14.40 -24.17
C ASN A 285 1.56 13.43 -23.02
N ASP A 286 1.51 13.94 -21.79
CA ASP A 286 1.65 13.09 -20.61
C ASP A 286 0.45 12.15 -20.46
N LYS A 287 0.74 10.86 -20.40
CA LYS A 287 -0.19 9.77 -20.11
C LYS A 287 0.08 9.24 -18.71
N ILE A 288 -0.93 9.32 -17.86
CA ILE A 288 -0.86 8.88 -16.45
C ILE A 288 -1.30 7.43 -16.41
N ASN A 289 -0.40 6.52 -16.05
CA ASN A 289 -0.71 5.10 -15.93
C ASN A 289 -0.57 4.70 -14.46
N MET A 290 -1.62 4.15 -13.86
CA MET A 290 -1.59 3.60 -12.51
C MET A 290 -0.79 2.30 -12.51
N LEU A 291 0.12 2.17 -11.54
CA LEU A 291 1.01 1.02 -11.38
C LEU A 291 0.51 0.10 -10.25
N GLU A 292 0.37 0.64 -9.04
CA GLU A 292 -0.13 -0.09 -7.88
C GLU A 292 -0.75 0.85 -6.84
N ILE A 293 -1.49 0.28 -5.88
CA ILE A 293 -2.09 1.00 -4.76
C ILE A 293 -1.65 0.33 -3.46
N ASN A 294 -1.18 1.14 -2.51
CA ASN A 294 -0.80 0.71 -1.18
C ASN A 294 -1.78 1.29 -0.17
N THR A 295 -2.49 0.44 0.54
CA THR A 295 -3.55 0.82 1.48
C THR A 295 -3.07 0.93 2.92
N THR A 296 -1.88 0.40 3.23
CA THR A 296 -1.17 0.62 4.49
C THR A 296 0.24 1.19 4.21
N PRO A 297 0.35 2.41 3.65
CA PRO A 297 1.64 2.97 3.26
C PRO A 297 2.56 3.16 4.46
N GLY A 298 3.88 3.04 4.23
CA GLY A 298 4.89 3.23 5.27
C GLY A 298 4.78 4.58 5.98
N MET A 299 4.96 4.58 7.31
CA MET A 299 4.74 5.73 8.18
C MET A 299 5.97 6.07 9.05
N THR A 300 7.17 5.66 8.63
CA THR A 300 8.41 6.17 9.25
C THR A 300 8.64 7.64 8.85
N ALA A 301 9.45 8.37 9.61
CA ALA A 301 9.72 9.80 9.31
C ALA A 301 10.25 10.06 7.89
N THR A 302 10.87 9.04 7.28
CA THR A 302 11.45 9.09 5.92
C THR A 302 10.57 8.43 4.85
N SER A 303 9.43 7.85 5.22
CA SER A 303 8.47 7.28 4.26
C SER A 303 7.77 8.36 3.42
N PHE A 304 7.24 7.99 2.26
CA PHE A 304 6.62 8.94 1.31
C PHE A 304 5.49 9.76 1.94
N ILE A 305 4.57 9.13 2.68
CA ILE A 305 3.42 9.84 3.25
C ILE A 305 3.87 10.95 4.21
N PRO A 306 4.71 10.72 5.25
CA PRO A 306 5.20 11.81 6.09
C PRO A 306 6.00 12.87 5.34
N GLN A 307 6.75 12.52 4.27
CA GLN A 307 7.43 13.51 3.42
C GLN A 307 6.42 14.39 2.67
N GLN A 308 5.40 13.77 2.08
CA GLN A 308 4.35 14.46 1.31
C GLN A 308 3.48 15.34 2.19
N VAL A 309 3.15 14.90 3.40
CA VAL A 309 2.43 15.71 4.40
C VAL A 309 3.22 16.97 4.76
N ARG A 310 4.53 16.83 5.04
CA ARG A 310 5.40 18.00 5.29
C ARG A 310 5.49 18.93 4.08
N ALA A 311 5.61 18.38 2.87
CA ALA A 311 5.64 19.18 1.64
C ALA A 311 4.33 19.91 1.37
N ALA A 312 3.19 19.37 1.83
CA ALA A 312 1.88 20.03 1.81
C ALA A 312 1.74 21.14 2.86
N GLY A 313 2.71 21.30 3.77
CA GLY A 313 2.61 22.23 4.90
C GLY A 313 1.62 21.79 5.99
N LEU A 314 1.29 20.50 6.04
CA LEU A 314 0.38 19.90 7.02
C LEU A 314 1.15 19.30 8.19
N ASP A 315 0.48 19.18 9.34
CA ASP A 315 0.97 18.40 10.49
C ASP A 315 0.46 16.97 10.39
N ILE A 316 1.38 16.00 10.42
CA ILE A 316 1.05 14.56 10.38
C ILE A 316 0.14 14.17 11.55
N LYS A 317 0.27 14.80 12.70
CA LYS A 317 -0.60 14.61 13.87
C LYS A 317 -2.06 14.93 13.54
N ASP A 318 -2.30 16.03 12.82
CA ASP A 318 -3.64 16.44 12.42
C ASP A 318 -4.21 15.49 11.38
N VAL A 319 -3.39 15.05 10.41
CA VAL A 319 -3.78 14.05 9.40
C VAL A 319 -4.19 12.73 10.07
N LEU A 320 -3.42 12.22 11.02
CA LEU A 320 -3.79 11.00 11.75
C LEU A 320 -5.06 11.19 12.58
N SER A 321 -5.23 12.37 13.20
CA SER A 321 -6.45 12.71 13.92
C SER A 321 -7.68 12.74 12.99
N ASP A 322 -7.55 13.30 11.78
CA ASP A 322 -8.62 13.28 10.78
C ASP A 322 -9.05 11.84 10.44
N ILE A 323 -8.08 10.90 10.29
CA ILE A 323 -8.38 9.50 9.99
C ILE A 323 -9.14 8.82 11.14
N VAL A 324 -8.70 9.04 12.38
CA VAL A 324 -9.35 8.45 13.57
C VAL A 324 -10.75 9.03 13.73
N GLU A 325 -10.89 10.36 13.78
CA GLU A 325 -12.18 11.01 14.07
C GLU A 325 -13.21 10.84 12.95
N ASN A 326 -12.80 10.55 11.71
CA ASN A 326 -13.70 10.27 10.60
C ASN A 326 -14.54 8.98 10.80
N GLN A 327 -14.20 8.14 11.78
CA GLN A 327 -14.90 6.89 12.07
C GLN A 327 -15.95 7.02 13.17
N PHE A 328 -16.09 8.21 13.74
CA PHE A 328 -17.03 8.54 14.83
C PHE A 328 -17.89 9.75 14.46
#